data_1003c5deb3582d0968cfb5fe255412c0
#
_entry.id   1003c5deb3582d0968cfb5fe255412c0
#
_cell.length_a   1.000
_cell.length_b   1.000
_cell.length_c   1.000
_cell.angle_alpha   90.00
_cell.angle_beta   90.00
_cell.angle_gamma   90.00
#
_symmetry.space_group_name_H-M   'P 1'
#
loop_
_entity.id
_entity.type
_entity.pdbx_description
1 polymer ?
#
loop_
_entity_poly.entity_id
_entity_poly.type
_entity_poly.pdbx_seq_one_letter_code
_entity_poly.pdbx_strand_id
1 'polypeptide(L)'
;MYKYSNGQISLSDFRQPVGMYLKEDNRWVKKAQTIPWSEIEQRYAALFTSRKGNVAKPLRLALGACIIQAEYGYSDEETTLQIQENPYLQYFCGYLDYDDSKLPFDPSLMVYFRKRLTPEIPGEINEMILSTVQKETPHEDDDDRGNGGNRGTVIVDATCAPSNIRYPQDASL
;
A
#
# COMPACT_ATOMS: atom_id res chain seq x y z
N MET A 1 11.89 17.50 9.15
CA MET A 1 11.92 16.75 10.42
C MET A 1 10.86 15.65 10.38
N TYR A 2 11.20 14.43 10.77
CA TYR A 2 10.26 13.30 10.89
C TYR A 2 9.99 12.98 12.35
N LYS A 3 8.73 12.67 12.68
CA LYS A 3 8.35 12.13 13.98
C LYS A 3 7.80 10.72 13.75
N TYR A 4 8.33 9.75 14.47
CA TYR A 4 7.81 8.39 14.45
C TYR A 4 6.35 8.39 14.89
N SER A 5 5.53 7.68 14.15
CA SER A 5 4.15 7.38 14.50
C SER A 5 4.07 5.89 14.84
N ASN A 6 3.12 5.50 15.65
CA ASN A 6 2.84 4.08 15.81
C ASN A 6 2.17 3.58 14.52
N GLY A 7 2.99 3.14 13.56
CA GLY A 7 2.51 2.70 12.24
C GLY A 7 1.60 1.47 12.29
N GLN A 8 1.76 0.62 13.32
CA GLN A 8 0.93 -0.56 13.49
C GLN A 8 -0.28 -0.21 14.35
N ILE A 9 -1.47 -0.17 13.73
CA ILE A 9 -2.74 0.16 14.37
C ILE A 9 -3.67 -1.02 14.20
N SER A 10 -4.24 -1.50 15.31
CA SER A 10 -5.30 -2.52 15.30
C SER A 10 -6.62 -1.93 14.81
N LEU A 11 -7.50 -2.77 14.26
CA LEU A 11 -8.84 -2.33 13.87
C LEU A 11 -9.66 -1.86 15.08
N SER A 12 -9.42 -2.43 16.26
CA SER A 12 -10.05 -2.03 17.52
C SER A 12 -9.63 -0.64 18.00
N ASP A 13 -8.45 -0.14 17.58
CA ASP A 13 -7.97 1.19 17.94
C ASP A 13 -8.57 2.30 17.05
N PHE A 14 -9.20 1.94 15.94
CA PHE A 14 -9.83 2.88 15.04
C PHE A 14 -11.25 3.22 15.49
N ARG A 15 -11.50 4.51 15.78
CA ARG A 15 -12.83 5.00 16.11
C ARG A 15 -13.68 5.14 14.85
N GLN A 16 -14.62 4.24 14.74
CA GLN A 16 -15.48 4.10 13.57
C GLN A 16 -16.58 5.17 13.54
N PRO A 17 -17.13 5.49 12.35
CA PRO A 17 -18.31 6.34 12.26
C PRO A 17 -19.47 5.76 13.07
N VAL A 18 -20.32 6.62 13.60
CA VAL A 18 -21.49 6.18 14.38
C VAL A 18 -22.41 5.32 13.51
N GLY A 19 -22.71 4.12 14.02
CA GLY A 19 -23.60 3.17 13.32
C GLY A 19 -22.92 2.36 12.22
N MET A 20 -21.63 2.48 12.02
CA MET A 20 -20.83 1.69 11.07
C MET A 20 -19.82 0.82 11.80
N TYR A 21 -19.67 -0.42 11.35
CA TYR A 21 -18.64 -1.34 11.84
C TYR A 21 -17.78 -1.80 10.66
N LEU A 22 -16.49 -1.49 10.70
CA LEU A 22 -15.55 -1.96 9.70
C LEU A 22 -15.38 -3.48 9.84
N LYS A 23 -15.47 -4.17 8.70
CA LYS A 23 -15.34 -5.63 8.64
C LYS A 23 -13.88 -6.03 8.55
N GLU A 24 -13.47 -7.00 9.36
CA GLU A 24 -12.09 -7.54 9.36
C GLU A 24 -11.72 -8.23 8.04
N ASP A 25 -12.71 -8.80 7.35
CA ASP A 25 -12.53 -9.47 6.06
C ASP A 25 -12.35 -8.51 4.88
N ASN A 26 -12.53 -7.20 5.09
CA ASN A 26 -12.33 -6.20 4.05
C ASN A 26 -10.87 -6.19 3.56
N ARG A 27 -10.70 -6.08 2.23
CA ARG A 27 -9.39 -6.10 1.57
C ARG A 27 -8.40 -5.06 2.11
N TRP A 28 -8.88 -3.87 2.47
CA TRP A 28 -8.03 -2.80 3.00
C TRP A 28 -7.60 -3.06 4.44
N VAL A 29 -8.47 -3.69 5.23
CA VAL A 29 -8.13 -4.14 6.58
C VAL A 29 -7.06 -5.23 6.53
N LYS A 30 -7.25 -6.25 5.69
CA LYS A 30 -6.25 -7.31 5.47
C LYS A 30 -4.92 -6.76 4.98
N LYS A 31 -4.93 -5.87 3.98
CA LYS A 31 -3.71 -5.20 3.51
C LYS A 31 -3.00 -4.42 4.61
N ALA A 32 -3.75 -3.70 5.45
CA ALA A 32 -3.18 -2.96 6.57
C ALA A 32 -2.47 -3.87 7.58
N GLN A 33 -2.96 -5.08 7.78
CA GLN A 33 -2.37 -6.07 8.69
C GLN A 33 -1.13 -6.75 8.09
N THR A 34 -1.13 -6.98 6.77
CA THR A 34 -0.03 -7.66 6.07
C THR A 34 1.22 -6.78 5.94
N ILE A 35 1.07 -5.46 5.87
CA ILE A 35 2.21 -4.55 5.68
C ILE A 35 2.96 -4.33 6.99
N PRO A 36 4.28 -4.59 7.05
CA PRO A 36 5.11 -4.37 8.25
C PRO A 36 5.46 -2.88 8.41
N TRP A 37 4.47 -2.07 8.78
CA TRP A 37 4.58 -0.61 8.84
C TRP A 37 5.76 -0.11 9.68
N SER A 38 6.01 -0.73 10.83
CA SER A 38 7.07 -0.30 11.75
C SER A 38 8.47 -0.46 11.17
N GLU A 39 8.72 -1.53 10.42
CA GLU A 39 10.01 -1.79 9.78
C GLU A 39 10.26 -0.80 8.63
N ILE A 40 9.23 -0.56 7.82
CA ILE A 40 9.30 0.39 6.71
C ILE A 40 9.47 1.81 7.23
N GLU A 41 8.82 2.15 8.37
CA GLU A 41 8.92 3.48 8.97
C GLU A 41 10.34 3.81 9.41
N GLN A 42 11.10 2.85 9.91
CA GLN A 42 12.51 3.04 10.28
C GLN A 42 13.34 3.50 9.07
N ARG A 43 13.14 2.86 7.93
CA ARG A 43 13.85 3.23 6.68
C ARG A 43 13.39 4.56 6.13
N TYR A 44 12.09 4.80 6.13
CA TYR A 44 11.52 6.09 5.70
C TYR A 44 12.02 7.25 6.56
N ALA A 45 12.12 7.05 7.87
CA ALA A 45 12.61 8.06 8.79
C ALA A 45 14.07 8.46 8.52
N ALA A 46 14.91 7.51 8.07
CA ALA A 46 16.30 7.76 7.72
C ALA A 46 16.47 8.75 6.54
N LEU A 47 15.46 8.89 5.69
CA LEU A 47 15.46 9.86 4.59
C LEU A 47 15.40 11.32 5.06
N PHE A 48 15.05 11.55 6.33
CA PHE A 48 14.88 12.89 6.89
C PHE A 48 16.09 13.29 7.73
N THR A 49 17.13 13.77 7.09
CA THR A 49 18.39 14.19 7.75
C THR A 49 18.24 15.52 8.50
N SER A 50 17.34 16.39 8.07
CA SER A 50 17.14 17.71 8.69
C SER A 50 16.25 17.63 9.93
N ARG A 51 16.72 18.27 11.02
CA ARG A 51 15.95 18.46 12.25
C ARG A 51 15.13 19.75 12.26
N LYS A 52 15.23 20.59 11.20
CA LYS A 52 14.53 21.86 11.06
C LYS A 52 13.46 21.77 9.98
N GLY A 53 12.42 22.59 10.10
CA GLY A 53 11.32 22.69 9.13
C GLY A 53 10.04 21.97 9.60
N ASN A 54 9.04 21.95 8.74
CA ASN A 54 7.75 21.31 9.01
C ASN A 54 7.90 19.81 9.26
N VAL A 55 7.06 19.29 10.14
CA VAL A 55 6.98 17.86 10.40
C VAL A 55 6.43 17.16 9.16
N ALA A 56 7.15 16.15 8.68
CA ALA A 56 6.69 15.34 7.56
C ALA A 56 5.46 14.52 7.97
N LYS A 57 4.62 14.24 7.00
CA LYS A 57 3.48 13.34 7.20
C LYS A 57 3.97 11.93 7.56
N PRO A 58 3.21 11.17 8.36
CA PRO A 58 3.57 9.80 8.72
C PRO A 58 3.76 8.91 7.50
N LEU A 59 4.66 7.93 7.59
CA LEU A 59 4.89 6.97 6.51
C LEU A 59 3.60 6.30 6.06
N ARG A 60 2.81 5.80 7.03
CA ARG A 60 1.61 5.03 6.72
C ARG A 60 0.60 5.84 5.90
N LEU A 61 0.51 7.16 6.15
CA LEU A 61 -0.29 8.05 5.30
C LEU A 61 0.31 8.21 3.90
N ALA A 62 1.62 8.49 3.81
CA ALA A 62 2.27 8.74 2.53
C ALA A 62 2.28 7.49 1.64
N LEU A 63 2.69 6.35 2.18
CA LEU A 63 2.72 5.07 1.46
C LEU A 63 1.31 4.56 1.17
N GLY A 64 0.40 4.65 2.15
CA GLY A 64 -0.99 4.24 1.97
C GLY A 64 -1.68 4.99 0.85
N ALA A 65 -1.52 6.31 0.78
CA ALA A 65 -2.07 7.12 -0.30
C ALA A 65 -1.50 6.72 -1.68
N CYS A 66 -0.19 6.45 -1.77
CA CYS A 66 0.42 5.99 -3.01
C CYS A 66 -0.08 4.60 -3.44
N ILE A 67 -0.29 3.68 -2.50
CA ILE A 67 -0.85 2.35 -2.79
C ILE A 67 -2.29 2.48 -3.30
N ILE A 68 -3.13 3.30 -2.65
CA ILE A 68 -4.51 3.56 -3.06
C ILE A 68 -4.54 4.14 -4.47
N GLN A 69 -3.70 5.14 -4.73
CA GLN A 69 -3.59 5.77 -6.05
C GLN A 69 -3.21 4.75 -7.13
N ALA A 70 -2.21 3.92 -6.87
CA ALA A 70 -1.73 2.91 -7.81
C ALA A 70 -2.79 1.85 -8.10
N GLU A 71 -3.55 1.41 -7.09
CA GLU A 71 -4.55 0.35 -7.24
C GLU A 71 -5.77 0.80 -8.05
N TYR A 72 -6.20 2.06 -7.88
CA TYR A 72 -7.39 2.57 -8.54
C TYR A 72 -7.09 3.46 -9.75
N GLY A 73 -5.85 3.89 -9.93
CA GLY A 73 -5.48 4.83 -11.00
C GLY A 73 -6.02 6.24 -10.79
N TYR A 74 -6.26 6.66 -9.56
CA TYR A 74 -6.81 7.97 -9.23
C TYR A 74 -5.83 9.11 -9.50
N SER A 75 -6.37 10.31 -9.76
CA SER A 75 -5.60 11.57 -9.70
C SER A 75 -5.16 11.87 -8.26
N ASP A 76 -4.29 12.86 -8.08
CA ASP A 76 -3.84 13.29 -6.75
C ASP A 76 -5.03 13.86 -5.93
N GLU A 77 -5.90 14.63 -6.57
CA GLU A 77 -7.11 15.20 -5.97
C GLU A 77 -8.11 14.10 -5.61
N GLU A 78 -8.39 13.20 -6.54
CA GLU A 78 -9.33 12.11 -6.32
C GLU A 78 -8.85 11.18 -5.20
N THR A 79 -7.55 10.90 -5.13
CA THR A 79 -6.97 10.08 -4.05
C THR A 79 -7.27 10.69 -2.68
N THR A 80 -7.11 12.00 -2.52
CA THR A 80 -7.37 12.67 -1.25
C THR A 80 -8.85 12.68 -0.89
N LEU A 81 -9.73 12.89 -1.86
CA LEU A 81 -11.18 12.83 -1.67
C LEU A 81 -11.64 11.41 -1.26
N GLN A 82 -11.16 10.40 -1.96
CA GLN A 82 -11.51 9.01 -1.64
C GLN A 82 -11.02 8.59 -0.23
N ILE A 83 -9.86 9.06 0.20
CA ILE A 83 -9.39 8.82 1.57
C ILE A 83 -10.28 9.58 2.58
N GLN A 84 -10.70 10.81 2.28
CA GLN A 84 -11.58 11.59 3.14
C GLN A 84 -12.93 10.90 3.37
N GLU A 85 -13.53 10.39 2.32
CA GLU A 85 -14.91 9.88 2.33
C GLU A 85 -15.01 8.42 2.81
N ASN A 86 -13.92 7.66 2.75
CA ASN A 86 -13.94 6.22 2.99
C ASN A 86 -13.22 5.82 4.28
N PRO A 87 -13.95 5.34 5.31
CA PRO A 87 -13.36 4.99 6.59
C PRO A 87 -12.37 3.80 6.50
N TYR A 88 -12.53 2.88 5.55
CA TYR A 88 -11.53 1.82 5.32
C TYR A 88 -10.21 2.36 4.80
N LEU A 89 -10.26 3.38 3.92
CA LEU A 89 -9.06 4.02 3.40
C LEU A 89 -8.39 4.89 4.46
N GLN A 90 -9.16 5.56 5.31
CA GLN A 90 -8.61 6.28 6.47
C GLN A 90 -7.90 5.32 7.43
N TYR A 91 -8.55 4.21 7.79
CA TYR A 91 -7.91 3.18 8.61
C TYR A 91 -6.61 2.66 7.96
N PHE A 92 -6.65 2.37 6.66
CA PHE A 92 -5.47 1.91 5.92
C PHE A 92 -4.34 2.93 5.96
N CYS A 93 -4.66 4.22 5.83
CA CYS A 93 -3.71 5.33 5.92
C CYS A 93 -3.24 5.66 7.35
N GLY A 94 -3.73 4.94 8.36
CA GLY A 94 -3.25 5.07 9.74
C GLY A 94 -3.92 6.16 10.55
N TYR A 95 -5.13 6.55 10.20
CA TYR A 95 -5.95 7.39 11.06
C TYR A 95 -6.45 6.59 12.26
N LEU A 96 -6.57 7.25 13.40
CA LEU A 96 -7.15 6.66 14.62
C LEU A 96 -8.66 6.90 14.71
N ASP A 97 -9.12 7.97 14.06
CA ASP A 97 -10.52 8.38 14.07
C ASP A 97 -10.98 8.65 12.64
N TYR A 98 -12.22 8.27 12.32
CA TYR A 98 -12.85 8.70 11.08
C TYR A 98 -13.17 10.19 11.13
N ASP A 99 -12.68 10.94 10.16
CA ASP A 99 -12.93 12.38 10.02
C ASP A 99 -13.07 12.73 8.53
N ASP A 100 -14.29 13.02 8.11
CA ASP A 100 -14.64 13.45 6.74
C ASP A 100 -14.79 14.97 6.62
N SER A 101 -14.57 15.71 7.72
CA SER A 101 -14.78 17.16 7.76
C SER A 101 -13.73 17.95 6.98
N LYS A 102 -12.57 17.36 6.71
CA LYS A 102 -11.44 18.00 6.02
C LYS A 102 -10.62 17.01 5.22
N LEU A 103 -9.95 17.52 4.18
CA LEU A 103 -8.99 16.73 3.43
C LEU A 103 -7.87 16.18 4.34
N PRO A 104 -7.47 14.92 4.14
CA PRO A 104 -6.40 14.30 4.92
C PRO A 104 -5.06 15.03 4.76
N PHE A 105 -4.82 15.56 3.58
CA PHE A 105 -3.66 16.38 3.23
C PHE A 105 -3.92 17.12 1.93
N ASP A 106 -3.08 18.12 1.61
CA ASP A 106 -3.13 18.83 0.34
C ASP A 106 -2.70 17.89 -0.81
N PRO A 107 -3.48 17.75 -1.93
CA PRO A 107 -3.16 16.87 -3.04
C PRO A 107 -1.74 17.03 -3.60
N SER A 108 -1.19 18.26 -3.58
CA SER A 108 0.16 18.53 -4.05
C SER A 108 1.26 17.77 -3.28
N LEU A 109 0.95 17.28 -2.06
CA LEU A 109 1.88 16.46 -1.29
C LEU A 109 2.13 15.09 -1.91
N MET A 110 1.23 14.58 -2.77
CA MET A 110 1.41 13.31 -3.49
C MET A 110 2.71 13.30 -4.31
N VAL A 111 3.07 14.43 -4.93
CA VAL A 111 4.35 14.57 -5.64
C VAL A 111 5.55 14.32 -4.73
N TYR A 112 5.49 14.84 -3.50
CA TYR A 112 6.56 14.66 -2.52
C TYR A 112 6.58 13.24 -1.94
N PHE A 113 5.42 12.61 -1.78
CA PHE A 113 5.33 11.22 -1.34
C PHE A 113 5.99 10.30 -2.37
N ARG A 114 5.63 10.41 -3.65
CA ARG A 114 6.23 9.63 -4.73
C ARG A 114 7.75 9.85 -4.87
N LYS A 115 8.22 11.09 -4.72
CA LYS A 115 9.66 11.39 -4.77
C LYS A 115 10.46 10.77 -3.62
N ARG A 116 9.84 10.61 -2.44
CA ARG A 116 10.51 10.03 -1.27
C ARG A 116 10.41 8.51 -1.23
N LEU A 117 9.31 7.97 -1.72
CA LEU A 117 9.11 6.55 -1.89
C LEU A 117 9.75 6.11 -3.21
N THR A 118 11.10 6.11 -3.26
CA THR A 118 11.86 5.70 -4.44
C THR A 118 11.56 4.23 -4.80
N PRO A 119 11.82 3.78 -6.05
CA PRO A 119 11.52 2.41 -6.48
C PRO A 119 12.14 1.31 -5.59
N GLU A 120 13.18 1.62 -4.86
CA GLU A 120 13.85 0.70 -3.92
C GLU A 120 12.93 0.31 -2.75
N ILE A 121 12.19 1.27 -2.19
CA ILE A 121 11.29 1.04 -1.05
C ILE A 121 10.14 0.07 -1.39
N PRO A 122 9.39 0.21 -2.50
CA PRO A 122 8.38 -0.77 -2.90
C PRO A 122 8.94 -2.17 -3.14
N GLY A 123 10.14 -2.31 -3.71
CA GLY A 123 10.81 -3.59 -3.90
C GLY A 123 11.11 -4.28 -2.56
N GLU A 124 11.69 -3.55 -1.62
CA GLU A 124 11.97 -4.04 -0.27
C GLU A 124 10.69 -4.40 0.50
N ILE A 125 9.61 -3.62 0.33
CA ILE A 125 8.30 -3.90 0.93
C ILE A 125 7.76 -5.24 0.42
N ASN A 126 7.83 -5.49 -0.88
CA ASN A 126 7.39 -6.75 -1.47
C ASN A 126 8.19 -7.93 -0.91
N GLU A 127 9.50 -7.81 -0.79
CA GLU A 127 10.33 -8.86 -0.18
C GLU A 127 9.98 -9.10 1.30
N MET A 128 9.72 -8.04 2.07
CA MET A 128 9.28 -8.16 3.45
C MET A 128 7.92 -8.86 3.56
N ILE A 129 6.95 -8.48 2.73
CA ILE A 129 5.62 -9.12 2.71
C ILE A 129 5.76 -10.60 2.34
N LEU A 130 6.52 -10.92 1.31
CA LEU A 130 6.76 -12.31 0.91
C LEU A 130 7.41 -13.13 2.01
N SER A 131 8.41 -12.57 2.71
CA SER A 131 9.08 -13.24 3.82
C SER A 131 8.16 -13.46 5.02
N THR A 132 7.20 -12.57 5.26
CA THR A 132 6.22 -12.69 6.33
C THR A 132 5.20 -13.79 5.99
N VAL A 133 4.68 -13.80 4.76
CA VAL A 133 3.73 -14.82 4.29
C VAL A 133 4.36 -16.22 4.30
N GLN A 134 5.63 -16.34 3.93
CA GLN A 134 6.34 -17.63 3.96
C GLN A 134 6.57 -18.17 5.38
N LYS A 135 6.68 -17.30 6.38
CA LYS A 135 6.80 -17.71 7.79
C LYS A 135 5.47 -18.16 8.40
N GLU A 136 4.35 -17.70 7.87
CA GLU A 136 3.01 -18.02 8.36
C GLU A 136 2.40 -19.28 7.73
N THR A 137 2.99 -19.82 6.66
CA THR A 137 2.62 -21.14 6.14
C THR A 137 3.40 -22.19 6.94
N PRO A 138 2.75 -22.95 7.86
CA PRO A 138 3.38 -24.12 8.43
C PRO A 138 3.68 -25.11 7.31
N HIS A 139 4.89 -25.65 7.27
CA HIS A 139 5.16 -26.86 6.53
C HIS A 139 4.25 -27.94 7.14
N GLU A 140 3.14 -28.22 6.49
CA GLU A 140 2.49 -29.51 6.68
C GLU A 140 3.45 -30.52 6.07
N ASP A 141 4.11 -31.26 6.95
CA ASP A 141 4.87 -32.46 6.59
C ASP A 141 3.85 -33.50 6.13
N ASP A 142 3.45 -33.43 4.87
CA ASP A 142 2.76 -34.53 4.21
C ASP A 142 3.82 -35.54 3.78
N ASP A 143 3.97 -36.53 4.67
CA ASP A 143 4.76 -37.76 4.45
C ASP A 143 4.03 -38.64 3.41
N ASP A 144 4.07 -38.26 2.14
CA ASP A 144 3.62 -39.15 1.06
C ASP A 144 4.76 -39.37 0.04
N ARG A 145 5.24 -40.62 0.07
CA ARG A 145 6.22 -41.20 -0.82
C ARG A 145 5.63 -41.31 -2.23
N GLY A 146 6.01 -40.43 -3.14
CA GLY A 146 5.60 -40.58 -4.54
C GLY A 146 6.16 -39.52 -5.46
N ASN A 147 7.37 -39.77 -5.96
CA ASN A 147 7.87 -39.42 -7.28
C ASN A 147 7.58 -38.00 -7.86
N GLY A 148 8.59 -37.16 -7.86
CA GLY A 148 8.72 -36.06 -8.81
C GLY A 148 8.07 -34.75 -8.36
N GLY A 149 8.68 -34.10 -7.37
CA GLY A 149 8.25 -32.78 -6.93
C GLY A 149 8.29 -31.76 -8.07
N ASN A 150 7.10 -31.35 -8.52
CA ASN A 150 6.91 -30.15 -9.31
C ASN A 150 7.22 -28.94 -8.41
N ARG A 151 8.48 -28.52 -8.40
CA ARG A 151 8.86 -27.18 -7.96
C ARG A 151 8.35 -26.23 -9.02
N GLY A 152 7.15 -25.68 -8.80
CA GLY A 152 6.57 -24.70 -9.69
C GLY A 152 7.52 -23.53 -9.89
N THR A 153 8.15 -23.46 -11.05
CA THR A 153 8.86 -22.28 -11.49
C THR A 153 7.82 -21.30 -11.97
N VAL A 154 7.62 -20.19 -11.23
CA VAL A 154 6.81 -19.08 -11.73
C VAL A 154 7.62 -18.42 -12.84
N ILE A 155 7.32 -18.75 -14.08
CA ILE A 155 7.84 -18.04 -15.25
C ILE A 155 6.99 -16.78 -15.38
N VAL A 156 7.52 -15.65 -14.93
CA VAL A 156 6.97 -14.33 -15.24
C VAL A 156 7.39 -14.01 -16.67
N ASP A 157 6.55 -14.37 -17.63
CA ASP A 157 6.71 -13.91 -19.01
C ASP A 157 6.28 -12.44 -19.07
N ALA A 158 7.28 -11.56 -19.12
CA ALA A 158 7.06 -10.15 -19.41
C ALA A 158 6.72 -10.04 -20.89
N THR A 159 5.45 -10.25 -21.23
CA THR A 159 4.94 -9.99 -22.56
C THR A 159 5.00 -8.48 -22.77
N CYS A 160 6.08 -8.00 -23.39
CA CYS A 160 6.12 -6.69 -24.01
C CYS A 160 5.06 -6.66 -25.11
N ALA A 161 3.90 -6.12 -24.82
CA ALA A 161 2.94 -5.77 -25.87
C ALA A 161 3.59 -4.68 -26.73
N PRO A 162 3.83 -4.95 -28.04
CA PRO A 162 4.41 -3.93 -28.91
C PRO A 162 3.47 -2.74 -29.00
N SER A 163 3.98 -1.56 -28.77
CA SER A 163 3.24 -0.28 -28.77
C SER A 163 2.68 0.14 -30.14
N ASN A 164 2.74 -0.73 -31.14
CA ASN A 164 2.25 -0.51 -32.50
C ASN A 164 1.08 -1.42 -32.84
N ILE A 165 -0.03 -1.29 -32.12
CA ILE A 165 -1.31 -1.81 -32.62
C ILE A 165 -1.86 -0.75 -33.58
N ARG A 166 -1.62 -0.92 -34.88
CA ARG A 166 -2.35 -0.21 -35.92
C ARG A 166 -3.76 -0.76 -35.95
N TYR A 167 -4.74 0.05 -35.59
CA TYR A 167 -6.14 -0.23 -35.86
C TYR A 167 -6.32 -0.41 -37.38
N PRO A 168 -7.03 -1.44 -37.86
CA PRO A 168 -7.37 -1.51 -39.27
C PRO A 168 -8.24 -0.31 -39.60
N GLN A 169 -7.71 0.61 -40.39
CA GLN A 169 -8.51 1.65 -41.03
C GLN A 169 -9.19 1.02 -42.24
N ASP A 170 -10.47 0.75 -42.11
CA ASP A 170 -11.34 0.56 -43.25
C ASP A 170 -11.49 1.89 -43.99
N ALA A 171 -10.69 2.09 -45.01
CA ALA A 171 -10.95 3.07 -46.04
C ALA A 171 -10.08 2.79 -47.26
N SER A 172 -10.54 1.94 -48.10
CA SER A 172 -10.15 1.89 -49.52
C SER A 172 -11.37 1.55 -50.34
N LEU A 173 -12.12 2.56 -50.71
CA LEU A 173 -12.94 2.58 -51.89
C LEU A 173 -12.28 3.58 -52.87
#